data_2bb84c51042aa8aaa53dcfe21b28d856
#
_entry.id   2bb84c51042aa8aaa53dcfe21b28d856
#
_cell.length_a   1.000
_cell.length_b   1.000
_cell.length_c   1.000
_cell.angle_alpha   90.00
_cell.angle_beta   90.00
_cell.angle_gamma   90.00
#
_symmetry.space_group_name_H-M   'P 1'
#
loop_
_entity.id
_entity.type
_entity.pdbx_description
1 polymer ?
#
loop_
_entity_poly.entity_id
_entity_poly.type
_entity_poly.pdbx_seq_one_letter_code
_entity_poly.pdbx_strand_id
1 'polypeptide(L)'
;MFGKKKEMEEMTEREDGLIDYNVYVMGTGEKAINIVFAAIVLFAVGYVFYHSIFLSALLMLLALKWPKIRTNQIIEKRKNQLTLQFKDMLYSLSSALSVGKSVESGIEDALKDLQVIYPDPQTEILLEMEYILRGIGMNNTTESMFSQFAERAHLEDIENFVDIFVTCKRTGGDLIEVMRSTSNTIGEKIEVKQEIETTISGKKYE
;
A
#
# COMPACT_ATOMS: atom_id res chain seq x y z
N MET A 1 6.33 24.26 -5.61
CA MET A 1 5.38 23.14 -5.48
C MET A 1 6.07 21.86 -5.02
N PHE A 2 7.32 21.61 -5.39
CA PHE A 2 8.13 20.44 -4.98
C PHE A 2 8.52 20.39 -3.48
N GLY A 3 8.73 21.52 -2.81
CA GLY A 3 9.14 21.55 -1.40
C GLY A 3 8.09 21.07 -0.39
N LYS A 4 6.79 21.32 -0.66
CA LYS A 4 5.68 20.89 0.21
C LYS A 4 5.36 19.39 0.13
N LYS A 5 5.69 18.73 -0.98
CA LYS A 5 5.53 17.28 -1.12
C LYS A 5 6.57 16.56 -0.26
N LYS A 6 7.79 17.10 -0.22
CA LYS A 6 8.89 16.58 0.59
C LYS A 6 8.64 16.70 2.10
N GLU A 7 8.10 17.84 2.58
CA GLU A 7 7.71 18.01 3.99
C GLU A 7 6.57 17.06 4.44
N MET A 8 5.68 16.67 3.52
CA MET A 8 4.59 15.74 3.82
C MET A 8 5.02 14.28 3.83
N GLU A 9 6.01 13.92 3.01
CA GLU A 9 6.65 12.61 3.04
C GLU A 9 7.43 12.45 4.36
N GLU A 10 8.18 13.48 4.78
CA GLU A 10 8.89 13.51 6.07
C GLU A 10 7.97 13.35 7.30
N MET A 11 6.72 13.82 7.26
CA MET A 11 5.75 13.68 8.37
C MET A 11 5.10 12.28 8.45
N THR A 12 5.27 11.45 7.43
CA THR A 12 4.77 10.07 7.36
C THR A 12 5.92 9.06 7.56
N GLU A 13 7.15 9.54 7.49
CA GLU A 13 8.37 8.76 7.73
C GLU A 13 8.56 8.49 9.23
N ARG A 14 8.80 7.23 9.57
CA ARG A 14 9.27 6.83 10.91
C ARG A 14 10.74 7.20 11.07
N GLU A 15 11.26 7.11 12.30
CA GLU A 15 12.68 7.35 12.63
C GLU A 15 13.65 6.48 11.81
N ASP A 16 13.17 5.38 11.20
CA ASP A 16 13.92 4.47 10.34
C ASP A 16 13.94 4.88 8.85
N GLY A 17 13.33 6.00 8.50
CA GLY A 17 13.31 6.54 7.12
C GLY A 17 12.33 5.82 6.18
N LEU A 18 11.43 5.00 6.72
CA LEU A 18 10.40 4.29 5.95
C LEU A 18 8.99 4.82 6.25
N ILE A 19 8.11 4.60 5.28
CA ILE A 19 6.72 5.09 5.34
C ILE A 19 5.85 4.12 6.16
N ASP A 20 5.03 4.66 7.07
CA ASP A 20 3.91 3.93 7.65
C ASP A 20 2.74 3.97 6.65
N TYR A 21 2.39 2.80 6.09
CA TYR A 21 1.38 2.69 5.03
C TYR A 21 -0.05 2.95 5.50
N ASN A 22 -0.29 2.98 6.81
CA ASN A 22 -1.60 3.26 7.39
C ASN A 22 -1.84 4.75 7.63
N VAL A 23 -0.81 5.58 7.52
CA VAL A 23 -0.88 7.02 7.79
C VAL A 23 -0.60 7.81 6.52
N TYR A 24 -1.53 8.70 6.17
CA TYR A 24 -1.32 9.71 5.13
C TYR A 24 -1.67 11.10 5.68
N VAL A 25 -0.67 11.95 5.80
CA VAL A 25 -0.86 13.35 6.25
C VAL A 25 -1.02 14.24 5.03
N MET A 26 -2.26 14.58 4.71
CA MET A 26 -2.57 15.52 3.63
C MET A 26 -2.10 16.93 4.01
N GLY A 27 -1.33 17.58 3.12
CA GLY A 27 -0.83 18.94 3.34
C GLY A 27 -1.95 19.97 3.45
N THR A 28 -1.69 21.04 4.21
CA THR A 28 -2.66 22.11 4.44
C THR A 28 -3.16 22.77 3.14
N GLY A 29 -2.27 22.93 2.14
CA GLY A 29 -2.65 23.47 0.83
C GLY A 29 -3.50 22.51 0.01
N GLU A 30 -3.20 21.22 0.07
CA GLU A 30 -3.96 20.18 -0.63
C GLU A 30 -5.35 19.99 0.01
N LYS A 31 -5.43 20.02 1.35
CA LYS A 31 -6.71 20.05 2.08
C LYS A 31 -7.57 21.25 1.66
N ALA A 32 -6.97 22.45 1.60
CA ALA A 32 -7.68 23.66 1.22
C ALA A 32 -8.22 23.58 -0.22
N ILE A 33 -7.41 23.13 -1.18
CA ILE A 33 -7.84 22.97 -2.58
C ILE A 33 -8.99 21.96 -2.70
N ASN A 34 -8.88 20.81 -2.03
CA ASN A 34 -9.93 19.78 -2.05
C ASN A 34 -11.23 20.27 -1.41
N ILE A 35 -11.15 21.03 -0.30
CA ILE A 35 -12.33 21.62 0.36
C ILE A 35 -12.99 22.67 -0.55
N VAL A 36 -12.20 23.58 -1.14
CA VAL A 36 -12.70 24.62 -2.03
C VAL A 36 -13.39 24.00 -3.26
N PHE A 37 -12.76 23.00 -3.88
CA PHE A 37 -13.37 22.31 -5.03
C PHE A 37 -14.67 21.61 -4.66
N ALA A 38 -14.70 20.87 -3.56
CA ALA A 38 -15.92 20.21 -3.10
C ALA A 38 -17.01 21.22 -2.72
N ALA A 39 -16.64 22.35 -2.11
CA ALA A 39 -17.55 23.42 -1.74
C ALA A 39 -18.22 24.08 -2.97
N ILE A 40 -17.42 24.35 -4.02
CA ILE A 40 -17.94 24.91 -5.27
C ILE A 40 -18.95 23.95 -5.93
N VAL A 41 -18.61 22.67 -6.02
CA VAL A 41 -19.49 21.65 -6.61
C VAL A 41 -20.79 21.53 -5.82
N LEU A 42 -20.72 21.41 -4.49
CA LEU A 42 -21.90 21.28 -3.63
C LEU A 42 -22.75 22.55 -3.65
N PHE A 43 -22.14 23.73 -3.72
CA PHE A 43 -22.86 24.99 -3.86
C PHE A 43 -23.59 25.07 -5.19
N ALA A 44 -22.93 24.70 -6.31
CA ALA A 44 -23.54 24.71 -7.64
C ALA A 44 -24.73 23.75 -7.72
N VAL A 45 -24.57 22.52 -7.22
CA VAL A 45 -25.66 21.53 -7.16
C VAL A 45 -26.82 22.06 -6.29
N GLY A 46 -26.50 22.55 -5.09
CA GLY A 46 -27.50 23.09 -4.19
C GLY A 46 -28.29 24.25 -4.79
N TYR A 47 -27.60 25.17 -5.50
CA TYR A 47 -28.25 26.31 -6.16
C TYR A 47 -29.14 25.89 -7.32
N VAL A 48 -28.76 24.94 -8.14
CA VAL A 48 -29.54 24.41 -9.26
C VAL A 48 -30.82 23.73 -8.76
N PHE A 49 -30.76 22.94 -7.69
CA PHE A 49 -31.91 22.18 -7.19
C PHE A 49 -32.86 23.01 -6.31
N TYR A 50 -32.35 23.90 -5.48
CA TYR A 50 -33.16 24.60 -4.48
C TYR A 50 -33.41 26.07 -4.77
N HIS A 51 -32.71 26.66 -5.74
CA HIS A 51 -32.80 28.11 -6.06
C HIS A 51 -32.70 29.02 -4.82
N SER A 52 -32.08 28.50 -3.74
CA SER A 52 -31.94 29.18 -2.45
C SER A 52 -30.47 29.22 -2.05
N ILE A 53 -29.92 30.43 -1.94
CA ILE A 53 -28.53 30.67 -1.52
C ILE A 53 -28.29 30.11 -0.10
N PHE A 54 -29.29 30.23 0.78
CA PHE A 54 -29.20 29.80 2.17
C PHE A 54 -29.02 28.27 2.29
N LEU A 55 -29.79 27.50 1.55
CA LEU A 55 -29.75 26.05 1.54
C LEU A 55 -28.46 25.55 0.87
N SER A 56 -27.98 26.21 -0.18
CA SER A 56 -26.73 25.91 -0.86
C SER A 56 -25.54 26.16 0.04
N ALA A 57 -25.56 27.23 0.85
CA ALA A 57 -24.50 27.50 1.84
C ALA A 57 -24.48 26.45 2.97
N LEU A 58 -25.63 25.94 3.38
CA LEU A 58 -25.70 24.84 4.37
C LEU A 58 -25.08 23.53 3.82
N LEU A 59 -25.35 23.21 2.55
CA LEU A 59 -24.74 22.04 1.90
C LEU A 59 -23.21 22.15 1.77
N MET A 60 -22.68 23.37 1.65
CA MET A 60 -21.25 23.62 1.59
C MET A 60 -20.50 23.13 2.85
N LEU A 61 -21.16 23.09 4.02
CA LEU A 61 -20.55 22.56 5.25
C LEU A 61 -20.19 21.08 5.15
N LEU A 62 -20.86 20.31 4.28
CA LEU A 62 -20.51 18.90 4.03
C LEU A 62 -19.15 18.74 3.32
N ALA A 63 -18.67 19.78 2.63
CA ALA A 63 -17.35 19.78 1.99
C ALA A 63 -16.21 19.58 3.00
N LEU A 64 -16.39 19.92 4.28
CA LEU A 64 -15.42 19.74 5.35
C LEU A 64 -15.09 18.25 5.61
N LYS A 65 -16.00 17.32 5.27
CA LYS A 65 -15.74 15.87 5.39
C LYS A 65 -14.97 15.28 4.20
N TRP A 66 -14.89 16.00 3.09
CA TRP A 66 -14.28 15.53 1.85
C TRP A 66 -12.81 15.14 1.95
N PRO A 67 -11.93 15.89 2.64
CA PRO A 67 -10.52 15.53 2.78
C PRO A 67 -10.32 14.17 3.44
N LYS A 68 -11.15 13.84 4.45
CA LYS A 68 -11.04 12.54 5.16
C LYS A 68 -11.35 11.36 4.22
N ILE A 69 -12.33 11.50 3.34
CA ILE A 69 -12.68 10.48 2.35
C ILE A 69 -11.52 10.29 1.36
N ARG A 70 -10.93 11.39 0.90
CA ARG A 70 -9.78 11.36 -0.01
C ARG A 70 -8.55 10.73 0.62
N THR A 71 -8.25 11.06 1.88
CA THR A 71 -7.15 10.44 2.63
C THR A 71 -7.30 8.92 2.68
N ASN A 72 -8.48 8.43 3.04
CA ASN A 72 -8.75 6.98 3.09
C ASN A 72 -8.59 6.31 1.71
N GLN A 73 -9.06 6.96 0.64
CA GLN A 73 -8.88 6.44 -0.73
C GLN A 73 -7.40 6.34 -1.14
N ILE A 74 -6.57 7.30 -0.73
CA ILE A 74 -5.13 7.28 -1.01
C ILE A 74 -4.45 6.15 -0.23
N ILE A 75 -4.78 5.99 1.05
CA ILE A 75 -4.27 4.90 1.89
C ILE A 75 -4.66 3.55 1.29
N GLU A 76 -5.94 3.35 0.95
CA GLU A 76 -6.39 2.10 0.33
C GLU A 76 -5.70 1.82 -1.00
N LYS A 77 -5.51 2.84 -1.83
CA LYS A 77 -4.79 2.68 -3.10
C LYS A 77 -3.34 2.23 -2.87
N ARG A 78 -2.62 2.86 -1.91
CA ARG A 78 -1.26 2.47 -1.55
C ARG A 78 -1.22 1.03 -1.03
N LYS A 79 -2.12 0.67 -0.13
CA LYS A 79 -2.23 -0.69 0.42
C LYS A 79 -2.51 -1.73 -0.67
N ASN A 80 -3.40 -1.45 -1.60
CA ASN A 80 -3.68 -2.34 -2.73
C ASN A 80 -2.45 -2.49 -3.65
N GLN A 81 -1.71 -1.41 -3.91
CA GLN A 81 -0.47 -1.45 -4.67
C GLN A 81 0.60 -2.28 -3.96
N LEU A 82 0.81 -2.04 -2.66
CA LEU A 82 1.75 -2.82 -1.86
C LEU A 82 1.39 -4.31 -1.82
N THR A 83 0.10 -4.65 -1.74
CA THR A 83 -0.36 -6.05 -1.79
C THR A 83 0.03 -6.72 -3.12
N LEU A 84 -0.15 -6.03 -4.25
CA LEU A 84 0.26 -6.54 -5.56
C LEU A 84 1.78 -6.72 -5.65
N GLN A 85 2.52 -5.70 -5.24
CA GLN A 85 3.98 -5.71 -5.22
C GLN A 85 4.53 -6.82 -4.29
N PHE A 86 3.89 -7.02 -3.15
CA PHE A 86 4.24 -8.10 -2.20
C PHE A 86 4.00 -9.48 -2.80
N LYS A 87 2.91 -9.69 -3.52
CA LYS A 87 2.65 -10.93 -4.26
C LYS A 87 3.78 -11.22 -5.25
N ASP A 88 4.21 -10.22 -6.02
CA ASP A 88 5.29 -10.37 -6.99
C ASP A 88 6.63 -10.64 -6.32
N MET A 89 6.91 -10.02 -5.16
CA MET A 89 8.07 -10.32 -4.32
C MET A 89 8.08 -11.78 -3.87
N LEU A 90 6.96 -12.29 -3.36
CA LEU A 90 6.87 -13.69 -2.92
C LEU A 90 7.10 -14.66 -4.07
N TYR A 91 6.59 -14.34 -5.27
CA TYR A 91 6.80 -15.15 -6.46
C TYR A 91 8.29 -15.22 -6.84
N SER A 92 8.97 -14.08 -6.95
CA SER A 92 10.40 -14.00 -7.25
C SER A 92 11.24 -14.70 -6.18
N LEU A 93 10.91 -14.47 -4.90
CA LEU A 93 11.62 -15.12 -3.79
C LEU A 93 11.44 -16.64 -3.80
N SER A 94 10.20 -17.13 -4.02
CA SER A 94 9.95 -18.58 -4.14
C SER A 94 10.73 -19.21 -5.30
N SER A 95 10.86 -18.49 -6.41
CA SER A 95 11.65 -18.92 -7.57
C SER A 95 13.14 -19.04 -7.23
N ALA A 96 13.71 -18.04 -6.57
CA ALA A 96 15.12 -18.06 -6.13
C ALA A 96 15.40 -19.19 -5.14
N LEU A 97 14.51 -19.45 -4.19
CA LEU A 97 14.66 -20.55 -3.22
C LEU A 97 14.53 -21.93 -3.91
N SER A 98 13.71 -22.06 -4.94
CA SER A 98 13.51 -23.31 -5.68
C SER A 98 14.77 -23.79 -6.38
N VAL A 99 15.72 -22.90 -6.69
CA VAL A 99 17.04 -23.26 -7.24
C VAL A 99 18.11 -23.46 -6.14
N GLY A 100 17.70 -23.54 -4.88
CA GLY A 100 18.57 -23.87 -3.74
C GLY A 100 19.33 -22.69 -3.13
N LYS A 101 18.90 -21.45 -3.40
CA LYS A 101 19.51 -20.28 -2.74
C LYS A 101 19.06 -20.15 -1.28
N SER A 102 19.90 -19.53 -0.45
CA SER A 102 19.50 -19.14 0.90
C SER A 102 18.42 -18.05 0.84
N VAL A 103 17.68 -17.86 1.93
CA VAL A 103 16.64 -16.81 2.00
C VAL A 103 17.24 -15.43 1.75
N GLU A 104 18.41 -15.16 2.32
CA GLU A 104 19.11 -13.88 2.19
C GLU A 104 19.51 -13.61 0.73
N SER A 105 20.15 -14.59 0.06
CA SER A 105 20.49 -14.49 -1.37
C SER A 105 19.25 -14.45 -2.26
N GLY A 106 18.17 -15.11 -1.86
CA GLY A 106 16.89 -15.08 -2.53
C GLY A 106 16.26 -13.68 -2.51
N ILE A 107 16.36 -12.97 -1.38
CA ILE A 107 15.87 -11.59 -1.25
C ILE A 107 16.65 -10.64 -2.16
N GLU A 108 18.00 -10.80 -2.25
CA GLU A 108 18.82 -10.00 -3.17
C GLU A 108 18.44 -10.19 -4.64
N ASP A 109 18.18 -11.43 -5.04
CA ASP A 109 17.78 -11.72 -6.43
C ASP A 109 16.36 -11.25 -6.70
N ALA A 110 15.43 -11.48 -5.78
CA ALA A 110 14.06 -10.98 -5.90
C ALA A 110 14.03 -9.45 -6.01
N LEU A 111 14.89 -8.73 -5.29
CA LEU A 111 15.04 -7.28 -5.45
C LEU A 111 15.44 -6.89 -6.86
N LYS A 112 16.42 -7.59 -7.47
CA LYS A 112 16.84 -7.32 -8.85
C LYS A 112 15.71 -7.58 -9.86
N ASP A 113 14.98 -8.67 -9.68
CA ASP A 113 13.84 -9.01 -10.53
C ASP A 113 12.75 -7.93 -10.42
N LEU A 114 12.45 -7.49 -9.21
CA LEU A 114 11.44 -6.46 -8.96
C LEU A 114 11.85 -5.08 -9.49
N GLN A 115 13.15 -4.74 -9.49
CA GLN A 115 13.65 -3.50 -10.11
C GLN A 115 13.42 -3.47 -11.63
N VAL A 116 13.34 -4.65 -12.28
CA VAL A 116 12.97 -4.74 -13.69
C VAL A 116 11.47 -4.57 -13.90
N ILE A 117 10.65 -5.13 -12.99
CA ILE A 117 9.18 -5.04 -13.04
C ILE A 117 8.70 -3.63 -12.68
N TYR A 118 9.35 -3.04 -11.68
CA TYR A 118 9.04 -1.73 -11.12
C TYR A 118 10.23 -0.77 -11.32
N PRO A 119 10.29 -0.03 -12.44
CA PRO A 119 11.45 0.82 -12.76
C PRO A 119 11.58 2.07 -11.86
N ASP A 120 10.52 2.45 -11.12
CA ASP A 120 10.56 3.56 -10.19
C ASP A 120 11.26 3.12 -8.89
N PRO A 121 12.45 3.68 -8.56
CA PRO A 121 13.15 3.32 -7.34
C PRO A 121 12.42 3.73 -6.05
N GLN A 122 11.38 4.57 -6.15
CA GLN A 122 10.53 4.94 -5.01
C GLN A 122 9.34 3.99 -4.82
N THR A 123 9.32 2.86 -5.54
CA THR A 123 8.29 1.82 -5.35
C THR A 123 8.40 1.23 -3.94
N GLU A 124 7.28 1.14 -3.25
CA GLU A 124 7.21 0.78 -1.83
C GLU A 124 7.92 -0.55 -1.53
N ILE A 125 7.69 -1.59 -2.34
CA ILE A 125 8.32 -2.90 -2.10
C ILE A 125 9.83 -2.88 -2.30
N LEU A 126 10.34 -2.06 -3.22
CA LEU A 126 11.80 -1.95 -3.43
C LEU A 126 12.47 -1.32 -2.20
N LEU A 127 11.88 -0.24 -1.67
CA LEU A 127 12.37 0.43 -0.45
C LEU A 127 12.36 -0.51 0.75
N GLU A 128 11.29 -1.29 0.92
CA GLU A 128 11.19 -2.28 1.99
C GLU A 128 12.21 -3.41 1.86
N MET A 129 12.40 -3.95 0.65
CA MET A 129 13.40 -4.99 0.43
C MET A 129 14.84 -4.50 0.62
N GLU A 130 15.15 -3.28 0.19
CA GLU A 130 16.44 -2.65 0.46
C GLU A 130 16.67 -2.45 1.96
N TYR A 131 15.63 -2.08 2.71
CA TYR A 131 15.72 -1.95 4.15
C TYR A 131 15.94 -3.30 4.82
N ILE A 132 15.21 -4.34 4.41
CA ILE A 132 15.39 -5.71 4.90
C ILE A 132 16.84 -6.18 4.67
N LEU A 133 17.37 -6.01 3.45
CA LEU A 133 18.73 -6.41 3.13
C LEU A 133 19.78 -5.64 3.95
N ARG A 134 19.60 -4.33 4.13
CA ARG A 134 20.48 -3.54 5.01
C ARG A 134 20.44 -4.03 6.45
N GLY A 135 19.25 -4.34 6.96
CA GLY A 135 19.07 -4.87 8.31
C GLY A 135 19.78 -6.22 8.49
N ILE A 136 19.65 -7.13 7.53
CA ILE A 136 20.35 -8.42 7.51
C ILE A 136 21.86 -8.19 7.50
N GLY A 137 22.37 -7.27 6.69
CA GLY A 137 23.78 -6.87 6.67
C GLY A 137 24.29 -6.30 8.00
N MET A 138 23.41 -5.82 8.86
CA MET A 138 23.69 -5.35 10.23
C MET A 138 23.49 -6.46 11.29
N ASN A 139 23.45 -7.72 10.90
CA ASN A 139 23.22 -8.90 11.74
C ASN A 139 21.80 -9.01 12.37
N ASN A 140 20.81 -8.32 11.82
CA ASN A 140 19.42 -8.61 12.17
C ASN A 140 18.98 -9.91 11.51
N THR A 141 18.04 -10.62 12.14
CA THR A 141 17.47 -11.83 11.55
C THR A 141 16.45 -11.48 10.46
N THR A 142 16.34 -12.32 9.45
CA THR A 142 15.33 -12.17 8.39
C THR A 142 13.93 -12.10 8.98
N GLU A 143 13.65 -12.90 10.01
CA GLU A 143 12.37 -12.94 10.73
C GLU A 143 12.05 -11.58 11.35
N SER A 144 13.02 -10.98 12.05
CA SER A 144 12.83 -9.65 12.65
C SER A 144 12.56 -8.57 11.61
N MET A 145 13.27 -8.64 10.47
CA MET A 145 13.10 -7.66 9.40
C MET A 145 11.74 -7.78 8.72
N PHE A 146 11.26 -9.00 8.46
CA PHE A 146 9.90 -9.22 7.94
C PHE A 146 8.82 -8.82 8.96
N SER A 147 9.03 -9.05 10.26
CA SER A 147 8.10 -8.59 11.30
C SER A 147 7.96 -7.07 11.32
N GLN A 148 9.08 -6.35 11.23
CA GLN A 148 9.06 -4.88 11.13
C GLN A 148 8.35 -4.40 9.86
N PHE A 149 8.49 -5.12 8.75
CA PHE A 149 7.75 -4.81 7.53
C PHE A 149 6.24 -5.00 7.73
N ALA A 150 5.80 -6.10 8.33
CA ALA A 150 4.37 -6.33 8.63
C ALA A 150 3.78 -5.22 9.52
N GLU A 151 4.53 -4.79 10.55
CA GLU A 151 4.13 -3.70 11.43
C GLU A 151 3.95 -2.36 10.70
N ARG A 152 4.70 -2.09 9.64
CA ARG A 152 4.55 -0.87 8.82
C ARG A 152 3.43 -1.00 7.79
N ALA A 153 3.28 -2.19 7.22
CA ALA A 153 2.33 -2.45 6.15
C ALA A 153 0.87 -2.37 6.63
N HIS A 154 0.59 -2.84 7.85
CA HIS A 154 -0.77 -2.98 8.38
C HIS A 154 -1.70 -3.67 7.36
N LEU A 155 -1.21 -4.76 6.78
CA LEU A 155 -1.90 -5.60 5.80
C LEU A 155 -1.98 -7.02 6.32
N GLU A 156 -3.21 -7.52 6.49
CA GLU A 156 -3.47 -8.87 7.01
C GLU A 156 -2.72 -9.95 6.22
N ASP A 157 -2.61 -9.82 4.89
CA ASP A 157 -1.91 -10.80 4.06
C ASP A 157 -0.41 -10.85 4.35
N ILE A 158 0.21 -9.70 4.68
CA ILE A 158 1.62 -9.60 5.06
C ILE A 158 1.82 -10.11 6.49
N GLU A 159 0.95 -9.74 7.42
CA GLU A 159 0.99 -10.20 8.82
C GLU A 159 0.89 -11.72 8.88
N ASN A 160 -0.11 -12.30 8.22
CA ASN A 160 -0.31 -13.75 8.15
C ASN A 160 0.89 -14.47 7.51
N PHE A 161 1.44 -13.92 6.42
CA PHE A 161 2.65 -14.47 5.82
C PHE A 161 3.81 -14.49 6.81
N VAL A 162 4.07 -13.40 7.50
CA VAL A 162 5.20 -13.28 8.42
C VAL A 162 5.07 -14.27 9.58
N ASP A 163 3.89 -14.44 10.14
CA ASP A 163 3.63 -15.41 11.21
C ASP A 163 3.93 -16.84 10.76
N ILE A 164 3.48 -17.21 9.56
CA ILE A 164 3.75 -18.53 8.97
C ILE A 164 5.23 -18.67 8.63
N PHE A 165 5.85 -17.64 8.02
CA PHE A 165 7.26 -17.63 7.66
C PHE A 165 8.17 -17.84 8.87
N VAL A 166 7.96 -17.09 9.96
CA VAL A 166 8.73 -17.20 11.21
C VAL A 166 8.58 -18.59 11.80
N THR A 167 7.36 -19.13 11.82
CA THR A 167 7.09 -20.47 12.33
C THR A 167 7.77 -21.54 11.46
N CYS A 168 7.61 -21.45 10.14
CA CYS A 168 8.16 -22.39 9.18
C CYS A 168 9.69 -22.40 9.23
N LYS A 169 10.33 -21.23 9.26
CA LYS A 169 11.79 -21.12 9.36
C LYS A 169 12.34 -21.73 10.65
N ARG A 170 11.62 -21.56 11.76
CA ARG A 170 12.00 -22.12 13.06
C ARG A 170 11.84 -23.64 13.13
N THR A 171 10.82 -24.19 12.49
CA THR A 171 10.51 -25.62 12.50
C THR A 171 11.20 -26.40 11.38
N GLY A 172 11.86 -25.73 10.44
CA GLY A 172 12.47 -26.34 9.26
C GLY A 172 11.47 -26.76 8.20
N GLY A 173 10.32 -26.09 8.13
CA GLY A 173 9.27 -26.35 7.13
C GLY A 173 9.64 -25.84 5.73
N ASP A 174 8.75 -26.09 4.76
CA ASP A 174 8.92 -25.70 3.37
C ASP A 174 8.56 -24.22 3.15
N LEU A 175 9.58 -23.36 3.16
CA LEU A 175 9.41 -21.92 2.90
C LEU A 175 8.98 -21.63 1.46
N ILE A 176 9.35 -22.49 0.49
CA ILE A 176 8.98 -22.30 -0.93
C ILE A 176 7.46 -22.45 -1.06
N GLU A 177 6.92 -23.49 -0.44
CA GLU A 177 5.47 -23.73 -0.44
C GLU A 177 4.72 -22.58 0.25
N VAL A 178 5.20 -22.09 1.39
CA VAL A 178 4.61 -20.94 2.10
C VAL A 178 4.55 -19.71 1.19
N MET A 179 5.65 -19.35 0.53
CA MET A 179 5.70 -18.18 -0.34
C MET A 179 4.81 -18.34 -1.56
N ARG A 180 4.83 -19.52 -2.20
CA ARG A 180 4.01 -19.81 -3.38
C ARG A 180 2.52 -19.82 -3.06
N SER A 181 2.13 -20.49 -1.98
CA SER A 181 0.75 -20.54 -1.54
C SER A 181 0.20 -19.16 -1.18
N THR A 182 0.98 -18.35 -0.45
CA THR A 182 0.58 -16.99 -0.12
C THR A 182 0.44 -16.12 -1.37
N SER A 183 1.42 -16.19 -2.29
CA SER A 183 1.35 -15.44 -3.56
C SER A 183 0.10 -15.79 -4.36
N ASN A 184 -0.24 -17.08 -4.47
CA ASN A 184 -1.43 -17.55 -5.17
C ASN A 184 -2.72 -17.04 -4.48
N THR A 185 -2.82 -17.17 -3.17
CA THR A 185 -3.98 -16.69 -2.40
C THR A 185 -4.21 -15.19 -2.57
N ILE A 186 -3.13 -14.40 -2.57
CA ILE A 186 -3.23 -12.96 -2.83
C ILE A 186 -3.68 -12.71 -4.28
N GLY A 187 -3.17 -13.47 -5.26
CA GLY A 187 -3.58 -13.40 -6.66
C GLY A 187 -5.08 -13.63 -6.81
N GLU A 188 -5.60 -14.71 -6.24
CA GLU A 188 -7.02 -15.04 -6.25
C GLU A 188 -7.90 -13.94 -5.61
N LYS A 189 -7.47 -13.38 -4.47
CA LYS A 189 -8.17 -12.26 -3.83
C LYS A 189 -8.23 -11.02 -4.74
N ILE A 190 -7.14 -10.71 -5.45
CA ILE A 190 -7.10 -9.58 -6.39
C ILE A 190 -8.05 -9.82 -7.56
N GLU A 191 -8.06 -11.02 -8.14
CA GLU A 191 -8.95 -11.38 -9.26
C GLU A 191 -10.43 -11.28 -8.86
N VAL A 192 -10.81 -11.85 -7.72
CA VAL A 192 -12.18 -11.77 -7.20
C VAL A 192 -12.60 -10.32 -6.96
N LYS A 193 -11.70 -9.49 -6.40
CA LYS A 193 -11.98 -8.06 -6.18
C LYS A 193 -12.22 -7.32 -7.49
N GLN A 194 -11.42 -7.59 -8.54
CA GLN A 194 -11.58 -6.99 -9.85
C GLN A 194 -12.88 -7.45 -10.54
N GLU A 195 -13.25 -8.71 -10.39
CA GLU A 195 -14.50 -9.24 -10.93
C GLU A 195 -15.72 -8.57 -10.29
N ILE A 196 -15.69 -8.38 -8.97
CA ILE A 196 -16.74 -7.66 -8.25
C ILE A 196 -16.83 -6.20 -8.73
N GLU A 197 -15.70 -5.50 -8.87
CA GLU A 197 -15.68 -4.11 -9.34
C GLU A 197 -16.21 -3.96 -10.77
N THR A 198 -15.86 -4.89 -11.66
CA THR A 198 -16.35 -4.89 -13.04
C THR A 198 -17.85 -5.20 -13.12
N THR A 199 -18.33 -6.15 -12.32
CA THR A 199 -19.76 -6.53 -12.27
C THR A 199 -20.62 -5.37 -11.75
N ILE A 200 -20.16 -4.68 -10.69
CA ILE A 200 -20.86 -3.52 -10.14
C ILE A 200 -20.86 -2.37 -11.15
N SER A 201 -19.75 -2.14 -11.84
CA SER A 201 -19.64 -1.08 -12.86
C SER A 201 -20.55 -1.35 -14.05
N GLY A 202 -20.66 -2.62 -14.49
CA GLY A 202 -21.57 -3.03 -15.57
C GLY A 202 -23.05 -2.76 -15.25
N LYS A 203 -23.49 -3.12 -14.04
CA LYS A 203 -24.90 -2.87 -13.59
C LYS A 203 -25.26 -1.40 -13.38
N LYS A 204 -24.29 -0.51 -13.29
CA LYS A 204 -24.53 0.92 -13.09
C LYS A 204 -24.89 1.65 -14.39
N TYR A 205 -24.73 1.00 -15.55
CA TYR A 205 -25.03 1.54 -16.87
C TYR A 205 -26.28 0.90 -17.53
N GLU A 206 -26.95 -0.03 -16.87
CA GLU A 206 -28.30 -0.50 -17.20
C GLU A 206 -29.36 0.24 -16.36
#